data_c26141126240ed90a0422c6dcb678674
#
_entry.id   c26141126240ed90a0422c6dcb678674
#
_cell.length_a   1.000
_cell.length_b   1.000
_cell.length_c   1.000
_cell.angle_alpha   90.00
_cell.angle_beta   90.00
_cell.angle_gamma   90.00
#
_symmetry.space_group_name_H-M   'P 1'
#
loop_
_entity.id
_entity.type
_entity.pdbx_description
1 polymer ?
#
loop_
_entity_poly.entity_id
_entity_poly.type
_entity_poly.pdbx_seq_one_letter_code
_entity_poly.pdbx_strand_id
1 'polypeptide(L)'
;MYQSKIKKTNIKYTHTTKLLISLWQNQLVSEQHLIFETTVVTPLMEQYNSLKAKHPDAILLYRVGDFYETFGSDAITTSEVLGIVLTKRNNGGSTIELAGFPFHALDAYLPKLVKAGYRVAICEQLEKPSKGKKIVKRGITDVITPGVT
;
A
#
# COMPACT_ATOMS: atom_id res chain seq x y z
N MET A 1 -22.46 8.30 -44.74
CA MET A 1 -21.80 6.97 -44.66
C MET A 1 -20.41 7.10 -45.30
N TYR A 2 -19.41 7.44 -44.50
CA TYR A 2 -18.02 7.53 -44.96
C TYR A 2 -17.34 6.19 -44.64
N GLN A 3 -17.26 5.30 -45.62
CA GLN A 3 -16.34 4.16 -45.57
C GLN A 3 -15.02 4.62 -46.21
N SER A 4 -14.06 4.99 -45.39
CA SER A 4 -12.69 5.19 -45.86
C SER A 4 -12.09 3.81 -46.17
N LYS A 5 -11.84 3.55 -47.44
CA LYS A 5 -11.01 2.43 -47.92
C LYS A 5 -9.60 2.60 -47.37
N ILE A 6 -9.31 1.88 -46.31
CA ILE A 6 -7.92 1.69 -45.87
C ILE A 6 -7.29 0.74 -46.88
N LYS A 7 -6.48 1.28 -47.76
CA LYS A 7 -5.58 0.50 -48.63
C LYS A 7 -4.67 -0.30 -47.72
N LYS A 8 -4.79 -1.61 -47.69
CA LYS A 8 -3.82 -2.52 -47.09
C LYS A 8 -2.52 -2.39 -47.87
N THR A 9 -1.63 -1.55 -47.44
CA THR A 9 -0.25 -1.52 -47.92
C THR A 9 0.46 -2.75 -47.37
N ASN A 10 0.78 -3.71 -48.23
CA ASN A 10 1.64 -4.85 -47.89
C ASN A 10 3.07 -4.33 -47.67
N ILE A 11 3.33 -3.85 -46.47
CA ILE A 11 4.67 -3.52 -46.03
C ILE A 11 5.37 -4.79 -45.65
N LYS A 12 6.34 -5.25 -46.43
CA LYS A 12 7.21 -6.36 -46.08
C LYS A 12 8.21 -5.90 -45.03
N TYR A 13 7.94 -6.23 -43.76
CA TYR A 13 8.91 -5.98 -42.69
C TYR A 13 10.06 -6.98 -42.76
N THR A 14 11.28 -6.49 -42.57
CA THR A 14 12.46 -7.33 -42.40
C THR A 14 12.32 -8.15 -41.11
N HIS A 15 13.07 -9.28 -41.01
CA HIS A 15 13.05 -10.12 -39.84
C HIS A 15 13.40 -9.36 -38.54
N THR A 16 14.35 -8.44 -38.63
CA THR A 16 14.76 -7.55 -37.53
C THR A 16 13.65 -6.61 -37.10
N THR A 17 12.90 -6.04 -38.05
CA THR A 17 11.76 -5.13 -37.74
C THR A 17 10.62 -5.88 -37.04
N LYS A 18 10.35 -7.12 -37.43
CA LYS A 18 9.35 -7.96 -36.78
C LYS A 18 9.74 -8.29 -35.34
N LEU A 19 11.02 -8.58 -35.06
CA LEU A 19 11.54 -8.81 -33.72
C LEU A 19 11.41 -7.56 -32.83
N LEU A 20 11.74 -6.38 -33.35
CA LEU A 20 11.62 -5.12 -32.62
C LEU A 20 10.16 -4.79 -32.27
N ILE A 21 9.24 -5.00 -33.20
CA ILE A 21 7.79 -4.80 -32.95
C ILE A 21 7.28 -5.77 -31.89
N SER A 22 7.70 -7.05 -31.93
CA SER A 22 7.33 -8.05 -30.94
C SER A 22 7.84 -7.70 -29.54
N LEU A 23 9.09 -7.26 -29.42
CA LEU A 23 9.67 -6.81 -28.14
C LEU A 23 8.94 -5.57 -27.61
N TRP A 24 8.62 -4.62 -28.46
CA TRP A 24 7.90 -3.40 -28.09
C TRP A 24 6.46 -3.72 -27.62
N GLN A 25 5.76 -4.61 -28.31
CA GLN A 25 4.42 -5.05 -27.89
C GLN A 25 4.44 -5.77 -26.55
N ASN A 26 5.45 -6.63 -26.30
CA ASN A 26 5.61 -7.31 -25.02
C ASN A 26 5.89 -6.31 -23.88
N GLN A 27 6.66 -5.27 -24.13
CA GLN A 27 6.95 -4.25 -23.13
C GLN A 27 5.70 -3.43 -22.81
N LEU A 28 4.92 -3.01 -23.83
CA LEU A 28 3.65 -2.31 -23.63
C LEU A 28 2.64 -3.12 -22.82
N VAL A 29 2.53 -4.43 -23.08
CA VAL A 29 1.65 -5.32 -22.32
C VAL A 29 2.11 -5.43 -20.87
N SER A 30 3.41 -5.52 -20.62
CA SER A 30 3.93 -5.58 -19.24
C SER A 30 3.71 -4.28 -18.48
N GLU A 31 3.87 -3.12 -19.12
CA GLU A 31 3.61 -1.82 -18.52
C GLU A 31 2.11 -1.60 -18.24
N GLN A 32 1.23 -2.02 -19.14
CA GLN A 32 -0.22 -1.95 -18.92
C GLN A 32 -0.66 -2.89 -17.79
N HIS A 33 -0.06 -4.06 -17.68
CA HIS A 33 -0.34 -5.01 -16.60
C HIS A 33 0.11 -4.45 -15.24
N LEU A 34 1.31 -3.83 -15.17
CA LEU A 34 1.82 -3.14 -13.99
C LEU A 34 0.90 -1.98 -13.56
N ILE A 35 0.44 -1.14 -14.51
CA ILE A 35 -0.49 -0.03 -14.24
C ILE A 35 -1.84 -0.56 -13.74
N PHE A 36 -2.34 -1.65 -14.30
CA PHE A 36 -3.60 -2.27 -13.87
C PHE A 36 -3.49 -2.85 -12.45
N GLU A 37 -2.39 -3.54 -12.13
CA GLU A 37 -2.15 -4.07 -10.78
C GLU A 37 -2.00 -2.98 -9.72
N THR A 38 -1.42 -1.82 -10.08
CA THR A 38 -1.25 -0.69 -9.16
C THR A 38 -2.52 0.13 -8.94
N THR A 39 -3.56 0.00 -9.79
CA THR A 39 -4.80 0.78 -9.69
C THR A 39 -5.90 0.12 -8.86
N VAL A 40 -5.80 -1.18 -8.58
CA VAL A 40 -6.82 -1.92 -7.81
C VAL A 40 -6.40 -1.95 -6.33
N VAL A 41 -6.67 -0.86 -5.62
CA VAL A 41 -6.43 -0.74 -4.18
C VAL A 41 -7.76 -0.61 -3.45
N THR A 42 -7.89 -1.19 -2.27
CA THR A 42 -9.09 -1.01 -1.44
C THR A 42 -9.15 0.42 -0.88
N PRO A 43 -10.36 0.97 -0.60
CA PRO A 43 -10.48 2.30 0.01
C PRO A 43 -9.70 2.46 1.31
N LEU A 44 -9.60 1.40 2.11
CA LEU A 44 -8.81 1.39 3.33
C LEU A 44 -7.32 1.59 3.04
N MET A 45 -6.80 0.91 2.02
CA MET A 45 -5.39 1.01 1.66
C MET A 45 -5.07 2.33 0.94
N GLU A 46 -6.00 2.91 0.22
CA GLU A 46 -5.87 4.28 -0.32
C GLU A 46 -5.70 5.30 0.81
N GLN A 47 -6.54 5.22 1.83
CA GLN A 47 -6.44 6.08 3.01
C GLN A 47 -5.12 5.86 3.75
N TYR A 48 -4.73 4.59 3.96
CA TYR A 48 -3.46 4.25 4.58
C TYR A 48 -2.28 4.86 3.80
N ASN A 49 -2.23 4.66 2.49
CA ASN A 49 -1.15 5.15 1.64
C ASN A 49 -1.04 6.68 1.67
N SER A 50 -2.17 7.40 1.68
CA SER A 50 -2.21 8.86 1.83
C SER A 50 -1.60 9.32 3.15
N LEU A 51 -1.90 8.64 4.24
CA LEU A 51 -1.39 8.97 5.57
C LEU A 51 0.09 8.58 5.72
N LYS A 52 0.48 7.41 5.21
CA LYS A 52 1.87 6.95 5.19
C LYS A 52 2.78 7.90 4.40
N ALA A 53 2.31 8.45 3.29
CA ALA A 53 3.06 9.40 2.47
C ALA A 53 3.44 10.68 3.21
N LYS A 54 2.70 11.05 4.26
CA LYS A 54 3.02 12.22 5.11
C LYS A 54 4.19 11.95 6.06
N HIS A 55 4.40 10.69 6.44
CA HIS A 55 5.47 10.24 7.35
C HIS A 55 6.10 8.95 6.84
N PRO A 56 6.78 8.99 5.67
CA PRO A 56 7.30 7.77 5.02
C PRO A 56 8.41 7.09 5.82
N ASP A 57 9.10 7.83 6.69
CA ASP A 57 10.18 7.39 7.55
C ASP A 57 9.71 6.82 8.90
N ALA A 58 8.43 6.89 9.20
CA ALA A 58 7.85 6.40 10.45
C ALA A 58 7.07 5.09 10.24
N ILE A 59 7.10 4.23 11.24
CA ILE A 59 6.14 3.10 11.32
C ILE A 59 4.76 3.72 11.58
N LEU A 60 3.80 3.47 10.69
CA LEU A 60 2.44 3.95 10.85
C LEU A 60 1.59 2.92 11.57
N LEU A 61 1.22 3.21 12.82
CA LEU A 61 0.22 2.46 13.57
C LEU A 61 -1.17 2.95 13.17
N TYR A 62 -1.83 2.17 12.33
CA TYR A 62 -3.08 2.55 11.68
C TYR A 62 -4.28 1.91 12.39
N ARG A 63 -5.11 2.72 13.03
CA ARG A 63 -6.25 2.24 13.80
C ARG A 63 -7.33 1.64 12.89
N VAL A 64 -7.64 0.36 13.10
CA VAL A 64 -8.73 -0.35 12.44
C VAL A 64 -9.57 -1.04 13.52
N GLY A 65 -10.72 -0.46 13.86
CA GLY A 65 -11.54 -0.97 14.96
C GLY A 65 -10.77 -0.99 16.27
N ASP A 66 -10.63 -2.16 16.87
CA ASP A 66 -9.96 -2.35 18.15
C ASP A 66 -8.45 -2.64 18.02
N PHE A 67 -7.90 -2.55 16.81
CA PHE A 67 -6.49 -2.84 16.54
C PHE A 67 -5.73 -1.63 16.00
N TYR A 68 -4.43 -1.58 16.26
CA TYR A 68 -3.46 -0.89 15.43
C TYR A 68 -2.89 -1.89 14.45
N GLU A 69 -3.03 -1.64 13.17
CA GLU A 69 -2.49 -2.45 12.09
C GLU A 69 -1.30 -1.75 11.43
N THR A 70 -0.31 -2.51 11.03
CA THR A 70 0.81 -2.08 10.20
C THR A 70 0.83 -2.90 8.92
N PHE A 71 1.31 -2.30 7.81
CA PHE A 71 1.26 -2.92 6.49
C PHE A 71 2.61 -2.90 5.79
N GLY A 72 2.83 -3.86 4.91
CA GLY A 72 4.03 -3.94 4.07
C GLY A 72 5.32 -4.05 4.88
N SER A 73 6.30 -3.23 4.58
CA SER A 73 7.59 -3.20 5.28
C SER A 73 7.45 -2.83 6.76
N ASP A 74 6.51 -1.96 7.10
CA ASP A 74 6.21 -1.62 8.50
C ASP A 74 5.71 -2.84 9.27
N ALA A 75 4.90 -3.70 8.64
CA ALA A 75 4.41 -4.93 9.26
C ALA A 75 5.54 -5.93 9.53
N ILE A 76 6.45 -6.09 8.60
CA ILE A 76 7.61 -6.97 8.74
C ILE A 76 8.47 -6.51 9.92
N THR A 77 8.83 -5.22 9.95
CA THR A 77 9.61 -4.62 11.03
C THR A 77 8.89 -4.73 12.38
N THR A 78 7.60 -4.40 12.43
CA THR A 78 6.81 -4.47 13.66
C THR A 78 6.71 -5.89 14.20
N SER A 79 6.48 -6.86 13.32
CA SER A 79 6.46 -8.28 13.69
C SER A 79 7.78 -8.73 14.32
N GLU A 80 8.90 -8.36 13.72
CA GLU A 80 10.23 -8.71 14.22
C GLU A 80 10.55 -8.06 15.57
N VAL A 81 10.30 -6.75 15.71
CA VAL A 81 10.62 -6.00 16.92
C VAL A 81 9.72 -6.40 18.10
N LEU A 82 8.44 -6.57 17.85
CA LEU A 82 7.46 -6.87 18.89
C LEU A 82 7.26 -8.36 19.16
N GLY A 83 7.74 -9.23 18.26
CA GLY A 83 7.51 -10.67 18.36
C GLY A 83 6.04 -11.06 18.15
N ILE A 84 5.30 -10.30 17.35
CA ILE A 84 3.90 -10.58 17.00
C ILE A 84 3.78 -11.22 15.63
N VAL A 85 2.63 -11.86 15.37
CA VAL A 85 2.40 -12.63 14.16
C VAL A 85 2.39 -11.72 12.92
N LEU A 86 3.15 -12.13 11.90
CA LEU A 86 3.08 -11.56 10.56
C LEU A 86 2.08 -12.38 9.73
N THR A 87 1.07 -11.72 9.19
CA THR A 87 0.06 -12.30 8.32
C THR A 87 -0.08 -11.50 7.04
N LYS A 88 -1.11 -11.76 6.25
CA LYS A 88 -1.40 -11.03 5.02
C LYS A 88 -2.86 -10.61 4.97
N ARG A 89 -3.11 -9.48 4.33
CA ARG A 89 -4.44 -8.96 4.06
C ARG A 89 -4.69 -8.88 2.57
N ASN A 90 -5.91 -9.20 2.16
CA ASN A 90 -6.33 -8.96 0.77
C ASN A 90 -6.43 -7.46 0.50
N ASN A 91 -5.84 -7.03 -0.60
CA ASN A 91 -5.81 -5.65 -1.06
C ASN A 91 -6.30 -5.54 -2.50
N GLY A 92 -7.55 -5.95 -2.74
CA GLY A 92 -8.21 -5.78 -4.05
C GLY A 92 -7.57 -6.57 -5.20
N GLY A 93 -7.26 -7.85 -5.01
CA GLY A 93 -6.66 -8.74 -6.02
C GLY A 93 -5.19 -9.07 -5.78
N SER A 94 -4.54 -8.38 -4.86
CA SER A 94 -3.22 -8.69 -4.32
C SER A 94 -3.28 -8.89 -2.81
N THR A 95 -2.17 -9.27 -2.20
CA THR A 95 -2.04 -9.35 -0.74
C THR A 95 -0.93 -8.43 -0.26
N ILE A 96 -1.08 -7.91 0.95
CA ILE A 96 -0.07 -7.10 1.62
C ILE A 96 0.21 -7.68 3.01
N GLU A 97 1.45 -7.62 3.46
CA GLU A 97 1.83 -8.02 4.81
C GLU A 97 1.07 -7.20 5.84
N LEU A 98 0.68 -7.86 6.93
CA LEU A 98 -0.07 -7.29 8.03
C LEU A 98 0.49 -7.80 9.35
N ALA A 99 0.76 -6.89 10.27
CA ALA A 99 1.00 -7.19 11.68
C ALA A 99 0.29 -6.14 12.53
N GLY A 100 -0.40 -6.58 13.57
CA GLY A 100 -1.17 -5.68 14.42
C GLY A 100 -1.34 -6.21 15.83
N PHE A 101 -1.78 -5.30 16.70
CA PHE A 101 -2.04 -5.61 18.10
C PHE A 101 -3.26 -4.82 18.60
N PRO A 102 -3.92 -5.27 19.68
CA PRO A 102 -5.05 -4.56 20.25
C PRO A 102 -4.67 -3.14 20.69
N PHE A 103 -5.54 -2.16 20.45
CA PHE A 103 -5.22 -0.75 20.75
C PHE A 103 -4.90 -0.49 22.22
N HIS A 104 -5.51 -1.25 23.13
CA HIS A 104 -5.25 -1.13 24.58
C HIS A 104 -3.84 -1.60 24.99
N ALA A 105 -3.13 -2.29 24.10
CA ALA A 105 -1.76 -2.73 24.32
C ALA A 105 -0.71 -1.71 23.82
N LEU A 106 -1.12 -0.53 23.38
CA LEU A 106 -0.21 0.50 22.87
C LEU A 106 0.88 0.87 23.87
N ASP A 107 0.52 1.04 25.14
CA ASP A 107 1.48 1.39 26.20
C ASP A 107 2.56 0.34 26.43
N ALA A 108 2.28 -0.92 26.11
CA ALA A 108 3.24 -2.01 26.19
C ALA A 108 4.14 -2.10 24.94
N TYR A 109 3.61 -1.84 23.76
CA TYR A 109 4.31 -2.07 22.49
C TYR A 109 5.00 -0.83 21.92
N LEU A 110 4.41 0.36 22.06
CA LEU A 110 5.00 1.59 21.56
C LEU A 110 6.43 1.83 22.09
N PRO A 111 6.71 1.70 23.38
CA PRO A 111 8.07 1.87 23.90
C PRO A 111 9.09 0.92 23.27
N LYS A 112 8.69 -0.29 22.92
CA LYS A 112 9.58 -1.28 22.28
C LYS A 112 9.99 -0.86 20.89
N LEU A 113 9.07 -0.29 20.09
CA LEU A 113 9.36 0.25 18.76
C LEU A 113 10.30 1.46 18.84
N VAL A 114 9.99 2.39 19.73
CA VAL A 114 10.80 3.61 19.93
C VAL A 114 12.19 3.27 20.47
N LYS A 115 12.28 2.34 21.43
CA LYS A 115 13.56 1.87 21.99
C LYS A 115 14.41 1.14 20.94
N ALA A 116 13.80 0.48 19.99
CA ALA A 116 14.48 -0.14 18.84
C ALA A 116 14.98 0.87 17.81
N GLY A 117 14.71 2.17 18.00
CA GLY A 117 15.19 3.25 17.15
C GLY A 117 14.22 3.70 16.07
N TYR A 118 12.98 3.24 16.09
CA TYR A 118 11.98 3.58 15.07
C TYR A 118 11.16 4.80 15.47
N ARG A 119 10.97 5.69 14.50
CA ARG A 119 9.96 6.75 14.57
C ARG A 119 8.59 6.14 14.33
N VAL A 120 7.60 6.54 15.13
CA VAL A 120 6.26 5.96 15.08
C VAL A 120 5.23 7.06 14.91
N ALA A 121 4.37 6.95 13.90
CA ALA A 121 3.21 7.79 13.71
C ALA A 121 1.96 7.01 14.14
N ILE A 122 1.11 7.64 14.96
CA ILE A 122 -0.14 7.05 15.44
C ILE A 122 -1.30 7.65 14.67
N CYS A 123 -2.07 6.80 14.02
CA CYS A 123 -3.26 7.17 13.27
C CYS A 123 -4.51 6.65 13.97
N GLU A 124 -5.40 7.58 14.33
CA GLU A 124 -6.64 7.29 15.03
C GLU A 124 -7.87 7.45 14.11
N GLN A 125 -8.94 6.75 14.47
CA GLN A 125 -10.27 7.01 13.92
C GLN A 125 -10.81 8.30 14.52
N LEU A 126 -11.18 9.26 13.67
CA LEU A 126 -11.68 10.58 14.09
C LEU A 126 -13.20 10.64 14.22
N GLU A 127 -13.87 9.56 13.88
CA GLU A 127 -15.32 9.41 13.95
C GLU A 127 -15.70 7.97 14.25
N LYS A 128 -16.92 7.77 14.73
CA LYS A 128 -17.45 6.42 14.93
C LYS A 128 -17.91 5.81 13.61
N PRO A 129 -17.78 4.48 13.42
CA PRO A 129 -18.37 3.80 12.27
C PRO A 129 -19.88 4.05 12.21
N SER A 130 -20.38 4.38 11.03
CA SER A 130 -21.80 4.61 10.80
C SER A 130 -22.31 3.80 9.60
N LYS A 131 -23.58 3.42 9.62
CA LYS A 131 -24.22 2.72 8.52
C LYS A 131 -24.14 3.56 7.24
N GLY A 132 -23.75 2.94 6.12
CA GLY A 132 -23.64 3.57 4.81
C GLY A 132 -22.30 4.24 4.49
N LYS A 133 -21.40 4.43 5.46
CA LYS A 133 -20.04 4.86 5.21
C LYS A 133 -19.13 3.67 4.89
N LYS A 134 -18.48 3.71 3.72
CA LYS A 134 -17.52 2.68 3.31
C LYS A 134 -16.20 2.73 4.11
N ILE A 135 -15.84 3.91 4.61
CA ILE A 135 -14.60 4.13 5.32
C ILE A 135 -14.77 5.19 6.41
N VAL A 136 -14.14 4.96 7.56
CA VAL A 136 -14.11 5.90 8.69
C VAL A 136 -13.02 6.93 8.47
N LYS A 137 -13.29 8.18 8.79
CA LYS A 137 -12.27 9.26 8.77
C LYS A 137 -11.18 8.96 9.78
N ARG A 138 -9.92 9.10 9.34
CA ARG A 138 -8.72 8.89 10.15
C ARG A 138 -7.74 10.03 9.99
N GLY A 139 -6.89 10.21 10.98
CA GLY A 139 -5.81 11.19 10.96
C GLY A 139 -4.68 10.80 11.89
N ILE A 140 -3.51 11.36 11.63
CA ILE A 140 -2.34 11.19 12.49
C ILE A 140 -2.49 12.14 13.68
N THR A 141 -2.52 11.58 14.89
CA THR A 141 -2.68 12.33 16.13
C THR A 141 -1.37 12.59 16.85
N ASP A 142 -0.40 11.68 16.70
CA ASP A 142 0.90 11.75 17.36
C ASP A 142 2.01 11.22 16.46
N VAL A 143 3.19 11.78 16.62
CA VAL A 143 4.42 11.29 16.03
C VAL A 143 5.50 11.23 17.11
N ILE A 144 5.98 10.03 17.40
CA ILE A 144 6.99 9.80 18.42
C ILE A 144 8.33 9.54 17.73
N THR A 145 9.32 10.36 18.06
CA THR A 145 10.70 10.21 17.58
C THR A 145 11.55 9.67 18.71
N PRO A 146 12.44 8.67 18.42
CA PRO A 146 13.38 8.19 19.43
C PRO A 146 14.24 9.34 19.97
N GLY A 147 14.38 9.37 21.31
CA GLY A 147 15.27 10.35 21.95
C GLY A 147 16.73 10.06 21.63
N VAL A 148 17.55 11.11 21.53
CA VAL A 148 19.01 11.02 21.46
C VAL A 148 19.55 11.11 22.88
N THR A 149 20.01 9.98 23.37
CA THR A 149 20.76 9.93 24.64
C THR A 149 22.24 9.85 24.39
#